data_5078f23d9f9ff69a58007c965584487e
#
_entry.id   5078f23d9f9ff69a58007c965584487e
#
_cell.length_a   1.000
_cell.length_b   1.000
_cell.length_c   1.000
_cell.angle_alpha   90.00
_cell.angle_beta   90.00
_cell.angle_gamma   90.00
#
_symmetry.space_group_name_H-M   'P 1'
#
loop_
_entity.id
_entity.type
_entity.pdbx_description
1 polymer ?
#
loop_
_entity_poly.entity_id
_entity_poly.type
_entity_poly.pdbx_seq_one_letter_code
_entity_poly.pdbx_strand_id
1 'polypeptide(L)'
;METTGARSRWFRPFWRGLLSAHVLNGASAALGLLLVAASAYVYLGAYAATNCSVGAIIVLLSDGIHPRRGKINHLVAGPLVGVPLFLVVQLLRSDPLALGLVLVAGSFVAFLATAWGPRGMPTAAAIMFAMLLAMAPQPAISSSEALLRTLWCGMGAAGYVAWGTLSNMLLNARFRAQLLANLLVDVASLLRVHARRITPPAGPAAAAAQDTATLAQLLQLQAALADQMQAARDLILEAPGTPARQRLAGMLMVTLEMRDHLLATEL
;
A
#
# COMPACT_ATOMS: atom_id res chain seq x y z
N MET A 1 19.57 1.49 -43.27
CA MET A 1 19.12 0.32 -42.51
C MET A 1 19.30 0.57 -41.01
N GLU A 2 18.60 1.61 -40.43
CA GLU A 2 18.86 2.10 -39.04
C GLU A 2 17.57 2.60 -38.36
N THR A 3 16.48 1.85 -38.42
CA THR A 3 15.21 2.27 -37.79
C THR A 3 14.75 1.35 -36.65
N THR A 4 15.48 0.30 -36.32
CA THR A 4 15.09 -0.71 -35.31
C THR A 4 15.53 -0.34 -33.90
N GLY A 5 16.47 0.57 -33.69
CA GLY A 5 17.02 0.93 -32.36
C GLY A 5 16.17 1.91 -31.53
N ALA A 6 15.37 2.76 -32.17
CA ALA A 6 14.61 3.82 -31.48
C ALA A 6 13.36 3.28 -30.79
N ARG A 7 12.66 2.31 -31.36
CA ARG A 7 11.45 1.71 -30.74
C ARG A 7 11.74 0.97 -29.43
N SER A 8 12.89 0.33 -29.27
CA SER A 8 13.23 -0.44 -28.06
C SER A 8 13.53 0.44 -26.84
N ARG A 9 13.95 1.70 -27.04
CA ARG A 9 14.31 2.63 -25.96
C ARG A 9 13.08 3.18 -25.20
N TRP A 10 11.94 3.39 -25.87
CA TRP A 10 10.70 3.90 -25.29
C TRP A 10 9.88 2.80 -24.61
N PHE A 11 9.96 1.55 -25.11
CA PHE A 11 9.20 0.43 -24.53
C PHE A 11 9.77 -0.05 -23.19
N ARG A 12 11.06 0.06 -22.94
CA ARG A 12 11.68 -0.39 -21.68
C ARG A 12 11.21 0.37 -20.41
N PRO A 13 11.13 1.72 -20.38
CA PRO A 13 10.63 2.44 -19.22
C PRO A 13 9.12 2.20 -19.01
N PHE A 14 8.33 2.07 -20.08
CA PHE A 14 6.91 1.77 -20.01
C PHE A 14 6.65 0.38 -19.37
N TRP A 15 7.33 -0.66 -19.81
CA TRP A 15 7.22 -2.00 -19.23
C TRP A 15 7.74 -2.08 -17.79
N ARG A 16 8.78 -1.32 -17.44
CA ARG A 16 9.24 -1.21 -16.04
C ARG A 16 8.19 -0.55 -15.16
N GLY A 17 7.51 0.49 -15.62
CA GLY A 17 6.40 1.12 -14.92
C GLY A 17 5.22 0.17 -14.74
N LEU A 18 4.80 -0.50 -15.83
CA LEU A 18 3.68 -1.44 -15.82
C LEU A 18 3.90 -2.68 -14.94
N LEU A 19 5.15 -3.13 -14.82
CA LEU A 19 5.56 -4.27 -13.98
C LEU A 19 6.01 -3.83 -12.58
N SER A 20 5.80 -2.55 -12.20
CA SER A 20 6.15 -2.08 -10.85
C SER A 20 5.31 -2.80 -9.79
N ALA A 21 5.87 -2.96 -8.60
CA ALA A 21 5.18 -3.61 -7.49
C ALA A 21 3.84 -2.94 -7.16
N HIS A 22 3.77 -1.61 -7.31
CA HIS A 22 2.54 -0.84 -7.06
C HIS A 22 1.46 -1.14 -8.09
N VAL A 23 1.80 -1.22 -9.38
CA VAL A 23 0.83 -1.55 -10.45
C VAL A 23 0.35 -2.99 -10.31
N LEU A 24 1.24 -3.93 -10.02
CA LEU A 24 0.86 -5.33 -9.78
C LEU A 24 -0.03 -5.48 -8.54
N ASN A 25 0.26 -4.76 -7.46
CA ASN A 25 -0.59 -4.75 -6.27
C ASN A 25 -1.96 -4.13 -6.59
N GLY A 26 -2.01 -3.00 -7.28
CA GLY A 26 -3.26 -2.36 -7.71
C GLY A 26 -4.10 -3.24 -8.64
N ALA A 27 -3.47 -3.90 -9.61
CA ALA A 27 -4.14 -4.85 -10.50
C ALA A 27 -4.68 -6.08 -9.74
N SER A 28 -3.91 -6.61 -8.78
CA SER A 28 -4.35 -7.69 -7.90
C SER A 28 -5.52 -7.26 -7.03
N ALA A 29 -5.49 -6.03 -6.50
CA ALA A 29 -6.56 -5.46 -5.69
C ALA A 29 -7.84 -5.27 -6.48
N ALA A 30 -7.76 -4.74 -7.70
CA ALA A 30 -8.89 -4.60 -8.61
C ALA A 30 -9.47 -5.97 -9.00
N LEU A 31 -8.62 -6.95 -9.28
CA LEU A 31 -9.05 -8.32 -9.57
C LEU A 31 -9.76 -8.96 -8.37
N GLY A 32 -9.27 -8.75 -7.16
CA GLY A 32 -9.89 -9.25 -5.93
C GLY A 32 -11.28 -8.66 -5.72
N LEU A 33 -11.43 -7.37 -5.89
CA LEU A 33 -12.74 -6.71 -5.82
C LEU A 33 -13.69 -7.25 -6.88
N LEU A 34 -13.23 -7.39 -8.12
CA LEU A 34 -14.00 -7.95 -9.22
C LEU A 34 -14.44 -9.39 -8.93
N LEU A 35 -13.56 -10.24 -8.43
CA LEU A 35 -13.87 -11.63 -8.11
C LEU A 35 -14.90 -11.73 -6.99
N VAL A 36 -14.78 -10.93 -5.91
CA VAL A 36 -15.76 -10.90 -4.82
C VAL A 36 -17.12 -10.41 -5.34
N ALA A 37 -17.14 -9.30 -6.09
CA ALA A 37 -18.37 -8.75 -6.64
C ALA A 37 -19.05 -9.70 -7.64
N ALA A 38 -18.29 -10.27 -8.58
CA ALA A 38 -18.81 -11.17 -9.60
C ALA A 38 -19.32 -12.49 -8.99
N SER A 39 -18.58 -13.09 -8.06
CA SER A 39 -19.02 -14.30 -7.39
C SER A 39 -20.30 -14.06 -6.58
N ALA A 40 -20.36 -12.95 -5.82
CA ALA A 40 -21.57 -12.60 -5.09
C ALA A 40 -22.75 -12.33 -6.05
N TYR A 41 -22.50 -11.69 -7.19
CA TYR A 41 -23.55 -11.45 -8.19
C TYR A 41 -24.12 -12.74 -8.77
N VAL A 42 -23.26 -13.65 -9.16
CA VAL A 42 -23.67 -14.92 -9.81
C VAL A 42 -24.39 -15.85 -8.83
N TYR A 43 -23.91 -15.96 -7.59
CA TYR A 43 -24.44 -16.93 -6.63
C TYR A 43 -25.54 -16.39 -5.71
N LEU A 44 -25.51 -15.07 -5.42
CA LEU A 44 -26.32 -14.47 -4.36
C LEU A 44 -27.21 -13.31 -4.89
N GLY A 45 -27.00 -12.89 -6.15
CA GLY A 45 -27.74 -11.83 -6.80
C GLY A 45 -27.20 -10.42 -6.56
N ALA A 46 -27.79 -9.45 -7.26
CA ALA A 46 -27.30 -8.06 -7.32
C ALA A 46 -27.27 -7.36 -5.94
N TYR A 47 -28.27 -7.63 -5.10
CA TYR A 47 -28.35 -7.01 -3.77
C TYR A 47 -27.18 -7.44 -2.86
N ALA A 48 -26.89 -8.73 -2.81
CA ALA A 48 -25.76 -9.27 -2.06
C ALA A 48 -24.43 -8.78 -2.63
N ALA A 49 -24.28 -8.76 -3.96
CA ALA A 49 -23.08 -8.31 -4.64
C ALA A 49 -22.72 -6.87 -4.30
N THR A 50 -23.71 -5.96 -4.26
CA THR A 50 -23.49 -4.57 -3.88
C THR A 50 -22.93 -4.45 -2.47
N ASN A 51 -23.54 -5.15 -1.50
CA ASN A 51 -23.10 -5.09 -0.10
C ASN A 51 -21.78 -5.83 0.13
N CYS A 52 -21.53 -6.95 -0.56
CA CYS A 52 -20.21 -7.61 -0.55
C CYS A 52 -19.11 -6.71 -1.12
N SER A 53 -19.40 -5.95 -2.17
CA SER A 53 -18.44 -5.00 -2.74
C SER A 53 -18.08 -3.90 -1.74
N VAL A 54 -19.03 -3.42 -0.94
CA VAL A 54 -18.76 -2.46 0.15
C VAL A 54 -17.76 -3.05 1.15
N GLY A 55 -17.97 -4.28 1.61
CA GLY A 55 -17.04 -4.96 2.51
C GLY A 55 -15.65 -5.16 1.92
N ALA A 56 -15.60 -5.58 0.66
CA ALA A 56 -14.34 -5.74 -0.07
C ALA A 56 -13.57 -4.42 -0.21
N ILE A 57 -14.26 -3.29 -0.47
CA ILE A 57 -13.65 -1.94 -0.55
C ILE A 57 -13.05 -1.54 0.81
N ILE A 58 -13.74 -1.80 1.92
CA ILE A 58 -13.22 -1.48 3.27
C ILE A 58 -11.87 -2.19 3.50
N VAL A 59 -11.74 -3.44 3.10
CA VAL A 59 -10.48 -4.21 3.23
C VAL A 59 -9.43 -3.73 2.22
N LEU A 60 -9.84 -3.46 0.99
CA LEU A 60 -8.96 -3.01 -0.10
C LEU A 60 -8.15 -1.77 0.28
N LEU A 61 -8.71 -0.84 1.06
CA LEU A 61 -8.01 0.35 1.54
C LEU A 61 -6.82 0.02 2.47
N SER A 62 -6.86 -1.16 3.11
CA SER A 62 -5.77 -1.67 3.95
C SER A 62 -4.82 -2.60 3.18
N ASP A 63 -5.05 -2.81 1.87
CA ASP A 63 -4.27 -3.73 1.06
C ASP A 63 -2.99 -3.10 0.51
N GLY A 64 -1.92 -3.16 1.31
CA GLY A 64 -0.57 -2.74 0.93
C GLY A 64 0.38 -3.92 0.73
N ILE A 65 1.61 -3.63 0.31
CA ILE A 65 2.70 -4.60 0.23
C ILE A 65 3.23 -4.84 1.63
N HIS A 66 2.91 -6.00 2.22
CA HIS A 66 3.31 -6.34 3.59
C HIS A 66 3.98 -7.73 3.64
N PRO A 67 4.81 -7.99 4.68
CA PRO A 67 5.32 -9.32 4.98
C PRO A 67 4.19 -10.34 5.14
N ARG A 68 4.45 -11.60 4.80
CA ARG A 68 3.43 -12.67 4.85
C ARG A 68 2.78 -12.80 6.22
N ARG A 69 3.61 -12.78 7.29
CA ARG A 69 3.14 -12.99 8.67
C ARG A 69 2.30 -11.84 9.20
N GLY A 70 2.53 -10.61 8.70
CA GLY A 70 1.77 -9.41 9.10
C GLY A 70 0.55 -9.12 8.24
N LYS A 71 0.49 -9.64 7.00
CA LYS A 71 -0.53 -9.28 6.00
C LYS A 71 -1.96 -9.47 6.51
N ILE A 72 -2.27 -10.63 7.11
CA ILE A 72 -3.61 -10.93 7.63
C ILE A 72 -4.01 -9.92 8.70
N ASN A 73 -3.12 -9.62 9.64
CA ASN A 73 -3.41 -8.68 10.72
C ASN A 73 -3.71 -7.28 10.17
N HIS A 74 -2.98 -6.84 9.14
CA HIS A 74 -3.24 -5.55 8.48
C HIS A 74 -4.56 -5.54 7.71
N LEU A 75 -4.87 -6.62 6.99
CA LEU A 75 -6.12 -6.72 6.22
C LEU A 75 -7.35 -6.84 7.12
N VAL A 76 -7.24 -7.47 8.29
CA VAL A 76 -8.35 -7.70 9.20
C VAL A 76 -8.62 -6.50 10.11
N ALA A 77 -7.60 -5.68 10.41
CA ALA A 77 -7.73 -4.56 11.33
C ALA A 77 -8.81 -3.53 10.90
N GLY A 78 -8.85 -3.18 9.61
CA GLY A 78 -9.85 -2.26 9.06
C GLY A 78 -11.29 -2.78 9.16
N PRO A 79 -11.61 -3.95 8.62
CA PRO A 79 -12.97 -4.49 8.67
C PRO A 79 -13.41 -4.91 10.07
N LEU A 80 -12.50 -5.28 10.97
CA LEU A 80 -12.83 -5.62 12.36
C LEU A 80 -13.53 -4.46 13.08
N VAL A 81 -13.14 -3.23 12.80
CA VAL A 81 -13.77 -2.02 13.32
C VAL A 81 -14.81 -1.47 12.36
N GLY A 82 -14.51 -1.49 11.06
CA GLY A 82 -15.35 -0.89 10.02
C GLY A 82 -16.70 -1.60 9.84
N VAL A 83 -16.75 -2.94 9.88
CA VAL A 83 -18.01 -3.67 9.69
C VAL A 83 -18.99 -3.49 10.84
N PRO A 84 -18.59 -3.59 12.13
CA PRO A 84 -19.48 -3.23 13.25
C PRO A 84 -19.93 -1.76 13.20
N LEU A 85 -19.04 -0.83 12.84
CA LEU A 85 -19.38 0.57 12.73
C LEU A 85 -20.37 0.82 11.57
N PHE A 86 -20.23 0.10 10.46
CA PHE A 86 -21.19 0.11 9.35
C PHE A 86 -22.60 -0.27 9.84
N LEU A 87 -22.72 -1.32 10.67
CA LEU A 87 -23.98 -1.72 11.28
C LEU A 87 -24.56 -0.61 12.16
N VAL A 88 -23.74 -0.07 13.08
CA VAL A 88 -24.19 0.96 14.03
C VAL A 88 -24.72 2.19 13.29
N VAL A 89 -24.01 2.66 12.25
CA VAL A 89 -24.44 3.78 11.41
C VAL A 89 -25.78 3.47 10.72
N GLN A 90 -25.95 2.27 10.21
CA GLN A 90 -27.20 1.85 9.56
C GLN A 90 -28.38 1.81 10.52
N LEU A 91 -28.18 1.32 11.75
CA LEU A 91 -29.23 1.23 12.76
C LEU A 91 -29.65 2.59 13.31
N LEU A 92 -28.70 3.53 13.45
CA LEU A 92 -28.94 4.86 14.00
C LEU A 92 -29.35 5.90 12.95
N ARG A 93 -29.51 5.49 11.71
CA ARG A 93 -29.84 6.39 10.60
C ARG A 93 -31.15 7.16 10.79
N SER A 94 -32.11 6.61 11.53
CA SER A 94 -33.40 7.23 11.85
C SER A 94 -33.30 8.34 12.92
N ASP A 95 -32.25 8.33 13.73
CA ASP A 95 -32.02 9.33 14.78
C ASP A 95 -30.81 10.20 14.42
N PRO A 96 -31.03 11.46 13.97
CA PRO A 96 -29.96 12.33 13.52
C PRO A 96 -28.98 12.73 14.64
N LEU A 97 -29.42 12.78 15.90
CA LEU A 97 -28.54 13.11 17.02
C LEU A 97 -27.62 11.94 17.37
N ALA A 98 -28.17 10.74 17.48
CA ALA A 98 -27.40 9.53 17.73
C ALA A 98 -26.42 9.23 16.57
N LEU A 99 -26.88 9.41 15.33
CA LEU A 99 -26.03 9.28 14.15
C LEU A 99 -24.87 10.28 14.18
N GLY A 100 -25.14 11.56 14.46
CA GLY A 100 -24.11 12.60 14.56
C GLY A 100 -23.05 12.25 15.62
N LEU A 101 -23.48 11.78 16.78
CA LEU A 101 -22.58 11.40 17.87
C LEU A 101 -21.69 10.22 17.47
N VAL A 102 -22.25 9.20 16.81
CA VAL A 102 -21.48 8.05 16.32
C VAL A 102 -20.49 8.44 15.23
N LEU A 103 -20.86 9.34 14.32
CA LEU A 103 -19.95 9.83 13.30
C LEU A 103 -18.78 10.62 13.88
N VAL A 104 -19.04 11.47 14.89
CA VAL A 104 -17.96 12.19 15.60
C VAL A 104 -17.05 11.23 16.34
N ALA A 105 -17.62 10.30 17.11
CA ALA A 105 -16.83 9.30 17.85
C ALA A 105 -16.02 8.39 16.89
N GLY A 106 -16.64 7.92 15.81
CA GLY A 106 -15.98 7.09 14.80
C GLY A 106 -14.86 7.82 14.09
N SER A 107 -15.08 9.10 13.74
CA SER A 107 -14.02 9.94 13.16
C SER A 107 -12.87 10.15 14.15
N PHE A 108 -13.17 10.39 15.42
CA PHE A 108 -12.15 10.51 16.44
C PHE A 108 -11.29 9.24 16.56
N VAL A 109 -11.92 8.06 16.60
CA VAL A 109 -11.22 6.77 16.63
C VAL A 109 -10.37 6.58 15.37
N ALA A 110 -10.90 6.94 14.21
CA ALA A 110 -10.15 6.88 12.96
C ALA A 110 -8.91 7.78 12.99
N PHE A 111 -9.06 9.03 13.48
CA PHE A 111 -7.91 9.92 13.64
C PHE A 111 -6.93 9.42 14.70
N LEU A 112 -7.40 8.84 15.79
CA LEU A 112 -6.52 8.23 16.79
C LEU A 112 -5.69 7.08 16.20
N ALA A 113 -6.25 6.30 15.28
CA ALA A 113 -5.51 5.26 14.59
C ALA A 113 -4.32 5.83 13.77
N THR A 114 -4.42 7.07 13.24
CA THR A 114 -3.30 7.70 12.53
C THR A 114 -2.11 8.03 13.45
N ALA A 115 -2.31 8.10 14.77
CA ALA A 115 -1.23 8.30 15.73
C ALA A 115 -0.20 7.15 15.72
N TRP A 116 -0.57 5.97 15.23
CA TRP A 116 0.36 4.86 14.98
C TRP A 116 1.19 5.03 13.70
N GLY A 117 1.17 6.23 13.11
CA GLY A 117 1.94 6.58 11.93
C GLY A 117 1.47 5.87 10.66
N PRO A 118 2.36 5.59 9.70
CA PRO A 118 2.01 4.99 8.41
C PRO A 118 1.29 3.64 8.50
N ARG A 119 1.45 2.91 9.61
CA ARG A 119 0.77 1.62 9.86
C ARG A 119 -0.71 1.80 10.22
N GLY A 120 -1.08 2.90 10.85
CA GLY A 120 -2.45 3.19 11.25
C GLY A 120 -3.29 3.86 10.17
N MET A 121 -2.66 4.57 9.22
CA MET A 121 -3.36 5.29 8.14
C MET A 121 -4.34 4.42 7.32
N PRO A 122 -3.99 3.21 6.86
CA PRO A 122 -4.92 2.38 6.11
C PRO A 122 -6.15 1.96 6.94
N THR A 123 -5.96 1.67 8.23
CA THR A 123 -7.04 1.32 9.16
C THR A 123 -7.96 2.52 9.38
N ALA A 124 -7.40 3.72 9.57
CA ALA A 124 -8.17 4.96 9.68
C ALA A 124 -9.04 5.20 8.43
N ALA A 125 -8.44 5.07 7.25
CA ALA A 125 -9.16 5.19 5.97
C ALA A 125 -10.29 4.16 5.86
N ALA A 126 -10.06 2.91 6.23
CA ALA A 126 -11.07 1.86 6.21
C ALA A 126 -12.27 2.17 7.12
N ILE A 127 -12.02 2.71 8.32
CA ILE A 127 -13.07 3.14 9.27
C ILE A 127 -13.88 4.30 8.67
N MET A 128 -13.23 5.32 8.12
CA MET A 128 -13.90 6.47 7.51
C MET A 128 -14.75 6.06 6.31
N PHE A 129 -14.22 5.19 5.45
CA PHE A 129 -14.97 4.69 4.30
C PHE A 129 -16.13 3.79 4.71
N ALA A 130 -16.01 3.00 5.77
CA ALA A 130 -17.13 2.21 6.29
C ALA A 130 -18.30 3.11 6.72
N MET A 131 -18.03 4.22 7.41
CA MET A 131 -19.05 5.21 7.77
C MET A 131 -19.65 5.87 6.53
N LEU A 132 -18.81 6.32 5.60
CA LEU A 132 -19.26 6.97 4.37
C LEU A 132 -20.18 6.05 3.55
N LEU A 133 -19.79 4.79 3.37
CA LEU A 133 -20.56 3.82 2.59
C LEU A 133 -21.85 3.42 3.32
N ALA A 134 -21.86 3.39 4.66
CA ALA A 134 -23.06 3.16 5.45
C ALA A 134 -24.08 4.31 5.31
N MET A 135 -23.61 5.53 5.05
CA MET A 135 -24.45 6.71 4.84
C MET A 135 -24.98 6.85 3.40
N ALA A 136 -24.53 6.02 2.45
CA ALA A 136 -25.00 6.08 1.06
C ALA A 136 -26.54 6.12 1.00
N PRO A 137 -27.14 6.95 0.12
CA PRO A 137 -28.58 7.12 0.06
C PRO A 137 -29.26 5.81 -0.30
N GLN A 138 -30.10 5.34 0.62
CA GLN A 138 -30.84 4.10 0.51
C GLN A 138 -32.21 4.31 1.18
N PRO A 139 -33.27 3.59 0.76
CA PRO A 139 -34.57 3.68 1.42
C PRO A 139 -34.46 3.30 2.89
N ALA A 140 -35.39 3.80 3.71
CA ALA A 140 -35.48 3.43 5.13
C ALA A 140 -35.57 1.90 5.26
N ILE A 141 -34.75 1.35 6.11
CA ILE A 141 -34.61 -0.10 6.28
C ILE A 141 -35.00 -0.52 7.69
N SER A 142 -35.49 -1.74 7.79
CA SER A 142 -35.73 -2.39 9.08
C SER A 142 -34.39 -2.82 9.70
N SER A 143 -34.40 -3.02 11.02
CA SER A 143 -33.20 -3.51 11.73
C SER A 143 -32.73 -4.87 11.22
N SER A 144 -33.64 -5.74 10.77
CA SER A 144 -33.30 -7.03 10.16
C SER A 144 -32.59 -6.87 8.81
N GLU A 145 -32.99 -5.89 8.04
CA GLU A 145 -32.34 -5.60 6.75
C GLU A 145 -30.95 -4.97 6.96
N ALA A 146 -30.80 -4.10 7.96
CA ALA A 146 -29.49 -3.56 8.34
C ALA A 146 -28.50 -4.68 8.74
N LEU A 147 -28.97 -5.65 9.53
CA LEU A 147 -28.20 -6.84 9.87
C LEU A 147 -27.81 -7.65 8.62
N LEU A 148 -28.77 -7.91 7.73
CA LEU A 148 -28.52 -8.67 6.52
C LEU A 148 -27.49 -7.98 5.61
N ARG A 149 -27.58 -6.67 5.43
CA ARG A 149 -26.58 -5.88 4.68
C ARG A 149 -25.20 -5.97 5.31
N THR A 150 -25.14 -5.88 6.63
CA THR A 150 -23.86 -5.99 7.35
C THR A 150 -23.28 -7.40 7.25
N LEU A 151 -24.08 -8.44 7.24
CA LEU A 151 -23.61 -9.81 7.00
C LEU A 151 -23.01 -9.96 5.60
N TRP A 152 -23.68 -9.43 4.56
CA TRP A 152 -23.11 -9.40 3.21
C TRP A 152 -21.83 -8.57 3.14
N CYS A 153 -21.77 -7.43 3.80
CA CYS A 153 -20.57 -6.62 3.91
C CYS A 153 -19.43 -7.42 4.58
N GLY A 154 -19.69 -8.07 5.70
CA GLY A 154 -18.73 -8.94 6.38
C GLY A 154 -18.25 -10.11 5.50
N MET A 155 -19.15 -10.72 4.74
CA MET A 155 -18.81 -11.78 3.81
C MET A 155 -17.92 -11.29 2.66
N GLY A 156 -18.21 -10.14 2.10
CA GLY A 156 -17.37 -9.50 1.10
C GLY A 156 -15.98 -9.13 1.63
N ALA A 157 -15.93 -8.61 2.87
CA ALA A 157 -14.67 -8.35 3.56
C ALA A 157 -13.84 -9.64 3.75
N ALA A 158 -14.45 -10.72 4.23
CA ALA A 158 -13.79 -12.02 4.40
C ALA A 158 -13.28 -12.58 3.07
N GLY A 159 -14.09 -12.50 2.00
CA GLY A 159 -13.71 -12.91 0.66
C GLY A 159 -12.49 -12.15 0.15
N TYR A 160 -12.46 -10.83 0.36
CA TYR A 160 -11.30 -10.03 -0.04
C TYR A 160 -10.06 -10.31 0.83
N VAL A 161 -10.20 -10.54 2.13
CA VAL A 161 -9.08 -10.95 3.00
C VAL A 161 -8.47 -12.26 2.49
N ALA A 162 -9.30 -13.24 2.12
CA ALA A 162 -8.84 -14.50 1.54
C ALA A 162 -8.07 -14.26 0.22
N TRP A 163 -8.62 -13.46 -0.69
CA TRP A 163 -7.94 -13.08 -1.93
C TRP A 163 -6.63 -12.33 -1.68
N GLY A 164 -6.61 -11.28 -0.84
CA GLY A 164 -5.43 -10.48 -0.53
C GLY A 164 -4.32 -11.30 0.11
N THR A 165 -4.67 -12.31 0.91
CA THR A 165 -3.73 -13.26 1.48
C THR A 165 -3.16 -14.18 0.41
N LEU A 166 -4.01 -14.76 -0.44
CA LEU A 166 -3.62 -15.67 -1.52
C LEU A 166 -2.74 -14.94 -2.55
N SER A 167 -3.16 -13.78 -3.01
CA SER A 167 -2.40 -12.97 -3.98
C SER A 167 -1.04 -12.55 -3.43
N ASN A 168 -0.95 -12.18 -2.16
CA ASN A 168 0.32 -11.89 -1.51
C ASN A 168 1.22 -13.14 -1.43
N MET A 169 0.66 -14.33 -1.21
CA MET A 169 1.44 -15.57 -1.25
C MET A 169 2.05 -15.84 -2.62
N LEU A 170 1.31 -15.57 -3.68
CA LEU A 170 1.74 -15.79 -5.07
C LEU A 170 2.74 -14.71 -5.55
N LEU A 171 2.48 -13.45 -5.22
CA LEU A 171 3.26 -12.32 -5.72
C LEU A 171 4.46 -11.93 -4.85
N ASN A 172 4.55 -12.46 -3.63
CA ASN A 172 5.57 -12.07 -2.65
C ASN A 172 7.01 -12.21 -3.16
N ALA A 173 7.31 -13.29 -3.91
CA ALA A 173 8.64 -13.48 -4.47
C ALA A 173 9.01 -12.36 -5.47
N ARG A 174 8.05 -11.93 -6.28
CA ARG A 174 8.22 -10.81 -7.22
C ARG A 174 8.38 -9.48 -6.49
N PHE A 175 7.55 -9.21 -5.49
CA PHE A 175 7.63 -7.97 -4.70
C PHE A 175 8.98 -7.81 -4.02
N ARG A 176 9.55 -8.90 -3.47
CA ARG A 176 10.89 -8.89 -2.86
C ARG A 176 11.98 -8.55 -3.88
N ALA A 177 11.94 -9.18 -5.04
CA ALA A 177 12.93 -8.93 -6.09
C ALA A 177 12.84 -7.51 -6.64
N GLN A 178 11.62 -6.98 -6.83
CA GLN A 178 11.41 -5.62 -7.29
C GLN A 178 11.82 -4.58 -6.25
N LEU A 179 11.51 -4.82 -4.98
CA LEU A 179 11.89 -3.92 -3.90
C LEU A 179 13.42 -3.80 -3.80
N LEU A 180 14.13 -4.92 -3.88
CA LEU A 180 15.60 -4.93 -3.91
C LEU A 180 16.15 -4.23 -5.16
N ALA A 181 15.55 -4.46 -6.32
CA ALA A 181 15.95 -3.79 -7.56
C ALA A 181 15.77 -2.27 -7.49
N ASN A 182 14.65 -1.79 -6.93
CA ASN A 182 14.42 -0.37 -6.70
C ASN A 182 15.46 0.22 -5.73
N LEU A 183 15.74 -0.47 -4.64
CA LEU A 183 16.75 -0.08 -3.66
C LEU A 183 18.13 0.09 -4.30
N LEU A 184 18.54 -0.86 -5.14
CA LEU A 184 19.81 -0.77 -5.87
C LEU A 184 19.85 0.41 -6.85
N VAL A 185 18.73 0.73 -7.51
CA VAL A 185 18.63 1.90 -8.39
C VAL A 185 18.73 3.19 -7.59
N ASP A 186 18.12 3.26 -6.40
CA ASP A 186 18.15 4.45 -5.55
C ASP A 186 19.53 4.66 -4.94
N VAL A 187 20.22 3.61 -4.51
CA VAL A 187 21.63 3.67 -4.09
C VAL A 187 22.52 4.11 -5.25
N ALA A 188 22.31 3.58 -6.46
CA ALA A 188 23.05 4.02 -7.64
C ALA A 188 22.78 5.49 -7.99
N SER A 189 21.57 5.99 -7.72
CA SER A 189 21.21 7.39 -7.91
C SER A 189 21.89 8.29 -6.87
N LEU A 190 21.94 7.83 -5.62
CA LEU A 190 22.67 8.49 -4.54
C LEU A 190 24.16 8.62 -4.89
N LEU A 191 24.78 7.54 -5.34
CA LEU A 191 26.18 7.53 -5.80
C LEU A 191 26.45 8.53 -6.93
N ARG A 192 25.53 8.63 -7.88
CA ARG A 192 25.68 9.60 -8.98
C ARG A 192 25.60 11.05 -8.51
N VAL A 193 24.72 11.33 -7.54
CA VAL A 193 24.62 12.67 -6.95
C VAL A 193 25.88 13.00 -6.16
N HIS A 194 26.43 12.07 -5.38
CA HIS A 194 27.72 12.19 -4.71
C HIS A 194 28.88 12.46 -5.69
N ALA A 195 28.95 11.67 -6.77
CA ALA A 195 29.99 11.83 -7.79
C ALA A 195 29.95 13.23 -8.45
N ARG A 196 28.75 13.79 -8.66
CA ARG A 196 28.60 15.18 -9.17
C ARG A 196 29.11 16.23 -8.20
N ARG A 197 29.04 16.00 -6.90
CA ARG A 197 29.54 16.93 -5.87
C ARG A 197 31.06 16.97 -5.84
N ILE A 198 31.72 15.85 -6.14
CA ILE A 198 33.19 15.76 -6.19
C ILE A 198 33.76 16.43 -7.45
N THR A 199 32.95 16.56 -8.51
CA THR A 199 33.37 17.19 -9.77
C THR A 199 32.90 18.65 -9.80
N PRO A 200 33.78 19.64 -9.47
CA PRO A 200 33.37 21.02 -9.37
C PRO A 200 33.00 21.60 -10.74
N PRO A 201 31.94 22.46 -10.84
CA PRO A 201 31.58 23.15 -12.04
C PRO A 201 32.54 24.32 -12.31
N ALA A 202 32.63 24.78 -13.55
CA ALA A 202 33.46 25.89 -13.95
C ALA A 202 32.88 27.24 -13.50
N GLY A 203 33.20 27.67 -12.27
CA GLY A 203 32.91 29.02 -11.75
C GLY A 203 32.24 29.02 -10.35
N PRO A 204 32.59 30.03 -9.50
CA PRO A 204 32.18 30.05 -8.09
C PRO A 204 30.67 30.24 -7.86
N ALA A 205 29.99 31.04 -8.69
CA ALA A 205 28.53 31.24 -8.58
C ALA A 205 27.71 30.01 -9.00
N ALA A 206 28.18 29.30 -10.04
CA ALA A 206 27.55 28.04 -10.45
C ALA A 206 27.79 26.93 -9.42
N ALA A 207 28.93 26.92 -8.77
CA ALA A 207 29.25 25.97 -7.70
C ALA A 207 28.32 26.14 -6.49
N ALA A 208 28.11 27.36 -6.00
CA ALA A 208 27.23 27.60 -4.85
C ALA A 208 25.74 27.24 -5.12
N ALA A 209 25.23 27.56 -6.31
CA ALA A 209 23.87 27.21 -6.72
C ALA A 209 23.72 25.67 -6.88
N GLN A 210 24.74 25.00 -7.40
CA GLN A 210 24.75 23.54 -7.56
C GLN A 210 24.84 22.83 -6.21
N ASP A 211 25.60 23.35 -5.25
CA ASP A 211 25.75 22.74 -3.92
C ASP A 211 24.44 22.73 -3.15
N THR A 212 23.69 23.83 -3.14
CA THR A 212 22.38 23.90 -2.46
C THR A 212 21.34 22.97 -3.09
N ALA A 213 21.26 22.93 -4.43
CA ALA A 213 20.35 22.04 -5.14
C ALA A 213 20.73 20.56 -4.93
N THR A 214 22.01 20.25 -4.95
CA THR A 214 22.54 18.89 -4.75
C THR A 214 22.30 18.42 -3.32
N LEU A 215 22.48 19.31 -2.31
CA LEU A 215 22.22 18.99 -0.91
C LEU A 215 20.73 18.67 -0.67
N ALA A 216 19.83 19.50 -1.21
CA ALA A 216 18.38 19.24 -1.12
C ALA A 216 18.01 17.90 -1.77
N GLN A 217 18.58 17.58 -2.93
CA GLN A 217 18.37 16.31 -3.62
C GLN A 217 18.93 15.13 -2.81
N LEU A 218 20.09 15.27 -2.18
CA LEU A 218 20.68 14.24 -1.30
C LEU A 218 19.77 13.95 -0.11
N LEU A 219 19.30 14.97 0.59
CA LEU A 219 18.41 14.81 1.75
C LEU A 219 17.10 14.09 1.36
N GLN A 220 16.52 14.45 0.21
CA GLN A 220 15.32 13.78 -0.28
C GLN A 220 15.58 12.30 -0.63
N LEU A 221 16.70 12.02 -1.31
CA LEU A 221 17.07 10.64 -1.65
C LEU A 221 17.39 9.81 -0.41
N GLN A 222 18.05 10.39 0.59
CA GLN A 222 18.36 9.71 1.85
C GLN A 222 17.09 9.38 2.65
N ALA A 223 16.14 10.32 2.75
CA ALA A 223 14.87 10.08 3.42
C ALA A 223 14.05 8.99 2.72
N ALA A 224 13.91 9.07 1.39
CA ALA A 224 13.21 8.04 0.60
C ALA A 224 13.89 6.68 0.70
N LEU A 225 15.22 6.64 0.69
CA LEU A 225 16.01 5.42 0.83
C LEU A 225 15.82 4.78 2.22
N ALA A 226 15.75 5.58 3.29
CA ALA A 226 15.54 5.07 4.65
C ALA A 226 14.22 4.33 4.79
N ASP A 227 13.13 4.90 4.27
CA ASP A 227 11.80 4.27 4.28
C ASP A 227 11.78 2.97 3.46
N GLN A 228 12.37 2.98 2.26
CA GLN A 228 12.45 1.81 1.41
C GLN A 228 13.32 0.70 2.02
N MET A 229 14.41 1.06 2.68
CA MET A 229 15.30 0.10 3.36
C MET A 229 14.58 -0.58 4.52
N GLN A 230 13.79 0.14 5.30
CA GLN A 230 13.00 -0.45 6.36
C GLN A 230 11.98 -1.44 5.78
N ALA A 231 11.26 -1.06 4.73
CA ALA A 231 10.31 -1.94 4.04
C ALA A 231 11.01 -3.18 3.45
N ALA A 232 12.19 -3.02 2.85
CA ALA A 232 12.98 -4.13 2.32
C ALA A 232 13.47 -5.07 3.41
N ARG A 233 13.95 -4.53 4.52
CA ARG A 233 14.38 -5.30 5.69
C ARG A 233 13.25 -6.16 6.23
N ASP A 234 12.08 -5.55 6.45
CA ASP A 234 10.91 -6.24 6.98
C ASP A 234 10.45 -7.37 6.04
N LEU A 235 10.47 -7.12 4.72
CA LEU A 235 9.99 -8.07 3.72
C LEU A 235 10.99 -9.19 3.40
N ILE A 236 12.30 -8.89 3.34
CA ILE A 236 13.34 -9.85 2.92
C ILE A 236 13.79 -10.72 4.09
N LEU A 237 13.93 -10.14 5.30
CA LEU A 237 14.42 -10.85 6.48
C LEU A 237 13.36 -11.65 7.22
N GLU A 238 12.08 -11.57 6.82
CA GLU A 238 10.98 -12.27 7.47
C GLU A 238 11.18 -13.78 7.64
N ALA A 239 11.81 -14.46 6.68
CA ALA A 239 12.16 -15.88 6.79
C ALA A 239 13.19 -16.30 5.71
N PRO A 240 14.46 -16.45 6.04
CA PRO A 240 15.51 -16.87 5.12
C PRO A 240 15.52 -18.40 4.88
N GLY A 241 14.34 -19.00 4.63
CA GLY A 241 14.21 -20.47 4.54
C GLY A 241 14.55 -21.10 3.17
N THR A 242 14.85 -20.31 2.14
CA THR A 242 15.17 -20.84 0.80
C THR A 242 16.47 -20.23 0.26
N PRO A 243 17.25 -20.96 -0.58
CA PRO A 243 18.50 -20.44 -1.15
C PRO A 243 18.33 -19.12 -1.92
N ALA A 244 17.19 -18.95 -2.60
CA ALA A 244 16.88 -17.72 -3.31
C ALA A 244 16.67 -16.54 -2.35
N ARG A 245 16.04 -16.75 -1.20
CA ARG A 245 15.84 -15.72 -0.16
C ARG A 245 17.14 -15.37 0.54
N GLN A 246 18.01 -16.35 0.81
CA GLN A 246 19.33 -16.11 1.37
C GLN A 246 20.19 -15.23 0.45
N ARG A 247 20.12 -15.45 -0.88
CA ARG A 247 20.79 -14.58 -1.86
C ARG A 247 20.25 -13.15 -1.81
N LEU A 248 18.92 -12.97 -1.76
CA LEU A 248 18.32 -11.64 -1.65
C LEU A 248 18.70 -10.94 -0.33
N ALA A 249 18.74 -11.69 0.78
CA ALA A 249 19.20 -11.15 2.07
C ALA A 249 20.68 -10.75 2.03
N GLY A 250 21.54 -11.57 1.41
CA GLY A 250 22.95 -11.23 1.20
C GLY A 250 23.13 -9.96 0.36
N MET A 251 22.38 -9.82 -0.75
CA MET A 251 22.40 -8.60 -1.57
C MET A 251 21.91 -7.37 -0.79
N LEU A 252 20.89 -7.52 0.05
CA LEU A 252 20.43 -6.44 0.92
C LEU A 252 21.50 -6.01 1.90
N MET A 253 22.19 -6.95 2.55
CA MET A 253 23.25 -6.64 3.50
C MET A 253 24.40 -5.87 2.83
N VAL A 254 24.84 -6.31 1.64
CA VAL A 254 25.87 -5.58 0.86
C VAL A 254 25.38 -4.17 0.49
N THR A 255 24.10 -4.02 0.13
CA THR A 255 23.53 -2.71 -0.20
C THR A 255 23.50 -1.77 1.02
N LEU A 256 23.21 -2.32 2.21
CA LEU A 256 23.26 -1.57 3.47
C LEU A 256 24.69 -1.12 3.80
N GLU A 257 25.65 -2.02 3.65
CA GLU A 257 27.08 -1.74 3.88
C GLU A 257 27.60 -0.65 2.92
N MET A 258 27.24 -0.73 1.64
CA MET A 258 27.58 0.32 0.66
C MET A 258 27.01 1.69 1.07
N ARG A 259 25.76 1.74 1.54
CA ARG A 259 25.16 2.99 2.03
C ARG A 259 25.92 3.53 3.24
N ASP A 260 26.26 2.68 4.21
CA ASP A 260 26.92 3.09 5.44
C ASP A 260 28.35 3.61 5.15
N HIS A 261 29.05 3.00 4.21
CA HIS A 261 30.31 3.54 3.71
C HIS A 261 30.16 4.90 3.03
N LEU A 262 29.09 5.11 2.23
CA LEU A 262 28.82 6.41 1.63
C LEU A 262 28.55 7.49 2.68
N LEU A 263 27.78 7.19 3.71
CA LEU A 263 27.50 8.12 4.79
C LEU A 263 28.75 8.43 5.63
N ALA A 264 29.63 7.44 5.83
CA ALA A 264 30.90 7.64 6.53
C ALA A 264 31.90 8.54 5.76
N THR A 265 31.78 8.65 4.44
CA THR A 265 32.61 9.56 3.63
C THR A 265 32.10 11.01 3.63
N GLU A 266 30.93 11.28 4.21
CA GLU A 266 30.37 12.65 4.36
C GLU A 266 30.81 13.33 5.66
N LEU A 267 31.37 12.60 6.61
CA LEU A 267 31.92 13.08 7.89
C LEU A 267 33.40 13.42 7.76
#